data_f650bcda598f3ece4cf26d7e8ec24540
#
_entry.id   f650bcda598f3ece4cf26d7e8ec24540
#
_cell.length_a   1.000
_cell.length_b   1.000
_cell.length_c   1.000
_cell.angle_alpha   90.00
_cell.angle_beta   90.00
_cell.angle_gamma   90.00
#
_symmetry.space_group_name_H-M   'P 1'
#
loop_
_entity.id
_entity.type
_entity.pdbx_description
1 polymer ?
#
loop_
_entity_poly.entity_id
_entity_poly.type
_entity_poly.pdbx_seq_one_letter_code
_entity_poly.pdbx_strand_id
1 'polypeptide(L)'
;MILETAKTWLVAAWTRTGGFVRARPRLIAGVGALALAAVAIFIWVGSSLPLSRALEPLPNRAVILLDAQGKPFARRGAYKEAPVVVADLPAYVPGAFVAIEDRRFYRHLGVDLKGTARAAWTNFRAHRTVQGGSTITQQLAKNAFLAPERSLRRKGQEAMIALWLELRLSKDEILSRYLSSIYFGDGVYGLGAASRHYFGKPPETLSIGEAAMLAGMVKAPVDLDPVDHPKAAADRARLVLDAMVDTKTITQAQADAASRVSVKAARADLPVGGYFADWISPQVKAAFDGPGFGEVQVATTLDSRLQRIVERAAARELAANPKARAGQVAVVAMRPDGRVVAMVGGTNYRRTPFNRAVQARRQPGSAFKLFVYLAALRDGANPDMMVVGAPITIGGWTPSNHEGGGGRDLTLRQAFAQSNNIIAARIYQTAGGPAVARAARDLGVTSPIPEDDATVALGTAETTLLELTSAYAAVASGRMPVTPYGRPRAVPISDKPLEPFAREALMDMMGAVVEEGTGRAARLGQRAYGKTGTTQDYRDALFVGFTGDLVVGVWVGNDDHSPTNHVMGGGLPARIWRDVMADGLKAGLVARDRAPVPRLSPQPDVEDVEAGPRRDHLPRWLRRILGL
;
A
#
# COMPACT_ATOMS: atom_id res chain seq x y z
N MET A 1 -43.72 -57.85 -17.25
CA MET A 1 -44.00 -58.13 -15.82
C MET A 1 -43.47 -57.00 -14.87
N ILE A 2 -42.31 -56.47 -15.07
CA ILE A 2 -41.76 -55.40 -14.19
C ILE A 2 -42.44 -54.01 -14.42
N LEU A 3 -42.86 -53.69 -15.63
CA LEU A 3 -43.57 -52.46 -15.99
C LEU A 3 -45.02 -52.38 -15.51
N GLU A 4 -45.71 -53.53 -15.39
CA GLU A 4 -47.07 -53.60 -14.87
C GLU A 4 -47.13 -53.50 -13.35
N THR A 5 -46.13 -54.03 -12.64
CA THR A 5 -46.00 -53.86 -11.18
C THR A 5 -45.64 -52.43 -10.79
N ALA A 6 -44.87 -51.73 -11.60
CA ALA A 6 -44.54 -50.29 -11.35
C ALA A 6 -45.75 -49.37 -11.56
N LYS A 7 -46.61 -49.67 -12.57
CA LYS A 7 -47.88 -48.94 -12.79
C LYS A 7 -48.85 -49.11 -11.63
N THR A 8 -49.05 -50.36 -11.16
CA THR A 8 -49.95 -50.64 -10.03
C THR A 8 -49.45 -49.99 -8.73
N TRP A 9 -48.14 -49.94 -8.49
CA TRP A 9 -47.54 -49.19 -7.33
C TRP A 9 -47.75 -47.69 -7.44
N LEU A 10 -47.55 -47.09 -8.62
CA LEU A 10 -47.76 -45.67 -8.86
C LEU A 10 -49.23 -45.28 -8.74
N VAL A 11 -50.16 -46.08 -9.23
CA VAL A 11 -51.60 -45.83 -9.09
C VAL A 11 -52.07 -45.99 -7.63
N ALA A 12 -51.58 -47.01 -6.91
CA ALA A 12 -51.91 -47.22 -5.51
C ALA A 12 -51.28 -46.11 -4.59
N ALA A 13 -50.11 -45.59 -4.95
CA ALA A 13 -49.52 -44.43 -4.30
C ALA A 13 -50.34 -43.17 -4.57
N TRP A 14 -50.81 -42.98 -5.82
CA TRP A 14 -51.59 -41.80 -6.22
C TRP A 14 -53.00 -41.77 -5.59
N THR A 15 -53.66 -42.92 -5.43
CA THR A 15 -54.99 -43.02 -4.74
C THR A 15 -54.88 -42.82 -3.24
N ARG A 16 -53.80 -43.26 -2.58
CA ARG A 16 -53.55 -42.99 -1.15
C ARG A 16 -53.19 -41.54 -0.88
N THR A 17 -52.44 -40.85 -1.78
CA THR A 17 -52.16 -39.44 -1.66
C THR A 17 -53.36 -38.56 -1.99
N GLY A 18 -54.26 -38.95 -2.90
CA GLY A 18 -55.48 -38.21 -3.25
C GLY A 18 -56.46 -38.04 -2.07
N GLY A 19 -56.57 -39.05 -1.20
CA GLY A 19 -57.38 -38.96 0.03
C GLY A 19 -56.80 -38.00 1.09
N PHE A 20 -55.49 -37.97 1.22
CA PHE A 20 -54.78 -37.09 2.15
C PHE A 20 -54.82 -35.61 1.70
N VAL A 21 -54.77 -35.39 0.38
CA VAL A 21 -54.86 -34.07 -0.27
C VAL A 21 -56.22 -33.40 -0.03
N ARG A 22 -57.35 -34.19 -0.12
CA ARG A 22 -58.70 -33.64 0.14
C ARG A 22 -59.00 -33.32 1.60
N ALA A 23 -58.27 -33.95 2.54
CA ALA A 23 -58.50 -33.76 3.98
C ALA A 23 -57.85 -32.52 4.62
N ARG A 24 -56.78 -31.95 4.00
CA ARG A 24 -56.03 -30.83 4.58
C ARG A 24 -55.47 -29.87 3.51
N PRO A 25 -56.31 -29.13 2.74
CA PRO A 25 -55.85 -28.29 1.65
C PRO A 25 -54.91 -27.15 2.10
N ARG A 26 -55.11 -26.60 3.33
CA ARG A 26 -54.25 -25.54 3.90
C ARG A 26 -52.84 -26.06 4.23
N LEU A 27 -52.69 -27.30 4.65
CA LEU A 27 -51.40 -27.91 4.97
C LEU A 27 -50.60 -28.19 3.70
N ILE A 28 -51.26 -28.61 2.62
CA ILE A 28 -50.65 -28.85 1.30
C ILE A 28 -50.24 -27.53 0.65
N ALA A 29 -51.11 -26.50 0.71
CA ALA A 29 -50.76 -25.16 0.25
C ALA A 29 -49.57 -24.58 1.01
N GLY A 30 -49.50 -24.80 2.34
CA GLY A 30 -48.36 -24.39 3.16
C GLY A 30 -47.06 -25.12 2.80
N VAL A 31 -47.11 -26.45 2.60
CA VAL A 31 -45.96 -27.26 2.17
C VAL A 31 -45.54 -26.88 0.75
N GLY A 32 -46.52 -26.63 -0.16
CA GLY A 32 -46.22 -26.15 -1.52
C GLY A 32 -45.56 -24.76 -1.53
N ALA A 33 -46.05 -23.82 -0.71
CA ALA A 33 -45.46 -22.51 -0.55
C ALA A 33 -44.04 -22.57 0.04
N LEU A 34 -43.82 -23.42 1.04
CA LEU A 34 -42.50 -23.70 1.61
C LEU A 34 -41.54 -24.33 0.58
N ALA A 35 -41.99 -25.24 -0.23
CA ALA A 35 -41.20 -25.86 -1.29
C ALA A 35 -40.84 -24.83 -2.38
N LEU A 36 -41.79 -23.98 -2.81
CA LEU A 36 -41.51 -22.90 -3.75
C LEU A 36 -40.56 -21.86 -3.18
N ALA A 37 -40.70 -21.50 -1.91
CA ALA A 37 -39.76 -20.59 -1.22
C ALA A 37 -38.36 -21.22 -1.13
N ALA A 38 -38.25 -22.50 -0.83
CA ALA A 38 -36.97 -23.22 -0.79
C ALA A 38 -36.31 -23.26 -2.19
N VAL A 39 -37.09 -23.51 -3.26
CA VAL A 39 -36.58 -23.44 -4.63
C VAL A 39 -36.15 -22.05 -5.02
N ALA A 40 -36.91 -21.01 -4.67
CA ALA A 40 -36.55 -19.62 -4.93
C ALA A 40 -35.27 -19.22 -4.19
N ILE A 41 -35.11 -19.62 -2.93
CA ILE A 41 -33.88 -19.43 -2.13
C ILE A 41 -32.71 -20.18 -2.78
N PHE A 42 -32.93 -21.43 -3.24
CA PHE A 42 -31.90 -22.21 -3.89
C PHE A 42 -31.43 -21.55 -5.19
N ILE A 43 -32.37 -21.08 -6.03
CA ILE A 43 -32.05 -20.35 -7.27
C ILE A 43 -31.31 -19.02 -6.94
N TRP A 44 -31.82 -18.27 -5.96
CA TRP A 44 -31.18 -16.99 -5.55
C TRP A 44 -29.76 -17.17 -5.00
N VAL A 45 -29.52 -18.19 -4.18
CA VAL A 45 -28.19 -18.53 -3.66
C VAL A 45 -27.29 -19.02 -4.79
N GLY A 46 -27.83 -19.84 -5.73
CA GLY A 46 -27.09 -20.46 -6.81
C GLY A 46 -26.80 -19.57 -8.02
N SER A 47 -27.54 -18.46 -8.18
CA SER A 47 -27.48 -17.61 -9.40
C SER A 47 -26.12 -16.96 -9.69
N SER A 48 -25.18 -16.96 -8.73
CA SER A 48 -23.85 -16.37 -8.87
C SER A 48 -22.70 -17.33 -8.51
N LEU A 49 -22.97 -18.65 -8.59
CA LEU A 49 -21.93 -19.64 -8.29
C LEU A 49 -20.92 -19.76 -9.43
N PRO A 50 -19.61 -19.64 -9.18
CA PRO A 50 -18.56 -19.76 -10.18
C PRO A 50 -18.20 -21.26 -10.42
N LEU A 51 -19.18 -22.11 -10.73
CA LEU A 51 -18.99 -23.57 -10.84
C LEU A 51 -18.00 -23.97 -11.93
N SER A 52 -17.93 -23.21 -13.04
CA SER A 52 -16.97 -23.45 -14.11
C SER A 52 -15.51 -23.31 -13.64
N ARG A 53 -15.26 -22.40 -12.70
CA ARG A 53 -13.92 -22.16 -12.15
C ARG A 53 -13.56 -23.12 -11.00
N ALA A 54 -14.54 -23.82 -10.44
CA ALA A 54 -14.32 -24.63 -9.24
C ALA A 54 -13.47 -25.91 -9.52
N LEU A 55 -13.31 -26.31 -10.76
CA LEU A 55 -12.43 -27.41 -11.18
C LEU A 55 -11.09 -26.93 -11.72
N GLU A 56 -10.95 -25.63 -12.03
CA GLU A 56 -9.69 -25.09 -12.51
C GLU A 56 -8.65 -25.10 -11.39
N PRO A 57 -7.37 -25.35 -11.70
CA PRO A 57 -6.29 -25.13 -10.76
C PRO A 57 -6.32 -23.65 -10.32
N LEU A 58 -6.27 -23.39 -9.02
CA LEU A 58 -6.26 -22.03 -8.50
C LEU A 58 -5.04 -21.27 -9.05
N PRO A 59 -5.20 -20.26 -9.92
CA PRO A 59 -4.09 -19.50 -10.43
C PRO A 59 -3.55 -18.65 -9.29
N ASN A 60 -2.33 -18.92 -8.85
CA ASN A 60 -1.68 -18.10 -7.85
C ASN A 60 -0.17 -18.11 -8.09
N ARG A 61 0.27 -17.09 -8.80
CA ARG A 61 1.70 -16.80 -8.91
C ARG A 61 2.11 -15.91 -7.74
N ALA A 62 3.19 -16.26 -7.06
CA ALA A 62 3.90 -15.32 -6.23
C ALA A 62 4.76 -14.44 -7.13
N VAL A 63 4.81 -13.14 -6.84
CA VAL A 63 5.71 -12.21 -7.49
C VAL A 63 6.83 -11.88 -6.53
N ILE A 64 8.05 -12.21 -6.91
CA ILE A 64 9.26 -11.77 -6.23
C ILE A 64 9.69 -10.46 -6.86
N LEU A 65 9.72 -9.41 -6.06
CA LEU A 65 10.22 -8.11 -6.48
C LEU A 65 11.73 -8.06 -6.27
N LEU A 66 12.44 -7.83 -7.36
CA LEU A 66 13.89 -7.69 -7.36
C LEU A 66 14.25 -6.20 -7.33
N ASP A 67 15.25 -5.85 -6.54
CA ASP A 67 15.83 -4.52 -6.55
C ASP A 67 16.61 -4.24 -7.86
N ALA A 68 17.11 -3.03 -8.01
CA ALA A 68 17.87 -2.61 -9.20
C ALA A 68 19.18 -3.41 -9.42
N GLN A 69 19.62 -4.19 -8.43
CA GLN A 69 20.77 -5.08 -8.50
C GLN A 69 20.36 -6.56 -8.70
N GLY A 70 19.06 -6.82 -8.92
CA GLY A 70 18.53 -8.18 -9.12
C GLY A 70 18.37 -8.99 -7.83
N LYS A 71 18.47 -8.37 -6.66
CA LYS A 71 18.29 -9.06 -5.37
C LYS A 71 16.82 -9.01 -4.93
N PRO A 72 16.25 -10.14 -4.46
CA PRO A 72 14.91 -10.16 -3.89
C PRO A 72 14.82 -9.23 -2.66
N PHE A 73 13.79 -8.39 -2.62
CA PHE A 73 13.53 -7.52 -1.46
C PHE A 73 12.10 -7.61 -0.94
N ALA A 74 11.15 -8.06 -1.75
CA ALA A 74 9.79 -8.27 -1.34
C ALA A 74 9.14 -9.39 -2.14
N ARG A 75 8.16 -10.04 -1.50
CA ARG A 75 7.28 -11.01 -2.14
C ARG A 75 5.85 -10.47 -2.07
N ARG A 76 5.11 -10.58 -3.16
CA ARG A 76 3.69 -10.24 -3.25
C ARG A 76 2.93 -11.39 -3.86
N GLY A 77 1.67 -11.56 -3.42
CA GLY A 77 0.86 -12.73 -3.77
C GLY A 77 1.12 -13.91 -2.85
N ALA A 78 0.37 -14.98 -3.06
CA ALA A 78 0.49 -16.19 -2.27
C ALA A 78 1.76 -16.94 -2.62
N TYR A 79 2.64 -17.19 -1.64
CA TYR A 79 3.67 -18.20 -1.83
C TYR A 79 2.99 -19.56 -1.85
N LYS A 80 2.97 -20.17 -3.02
CA LYS A 80 2.45 -21.52 -3.24
C LYS A 80 3.48 -22.34 -4.01
N GLU A 81 3.67 -23.54 -3.56
CA GLU A 81 4.40 -24.56 -4.30
C GLU A 81 3.44 -25.38 -5.15
N ALA A 82 3.99 -26.37 -5.86
CA ALA A 82 3.19 -27.36 -6.57
C ALA A 82 2.13 -27.96 -5.62
N PRO A 83 0.92 -28.24 -6.12
CA PRO A 83 -0.12 -28.87 -5.31
C PRO A 83 0.38 -30.15 -4.67
N VAL A 84 0.11 -30.34 -3.38
CA VAL A 84 0.39 -31.58 -2.70
C VAL A 84 -0.65 -32.64 -3.09
N VAL A 85 -0.19 -33.87 -3.24
CA VAL A 85 -1.05 -35.04 -3.44
C VAL A 85 -1.10 -35.81 -2.12
N VAL A 86 -2.30 -35.99 -1.56
CA VAL A 86 -2.46 -36.64 -0.24
C VAL A 86 -1.86 -38.04 -0.21
N ALA A 87 -1.93 -38.79 -1.32
CA ALA A 87 -1.37 -40.13 -1.42
C ALA A 87 0.18 -40.16 -1.28
N ASP A 88 0.86 -39.06 -1.58
CA ASP A 88 2.33 -38.97 -1.49
C ASP A 88 2.80 -38.57 -0.08
N LEU A 89 1.87 -38.17 0.80
CA LEU A 89 2.16 -37.74 2.15
C LEU A 89 2.09 -38.89 3.16
N PRO A 90 2.92 -38.89 4.21
CA PRO A 90 2.72 -39.78 5.35
C PRO A 90 1.30 -39.62 5.92
N ALA A 91 0.61 -40.71 6.20
CA ALA A 91 -0.82 -40.71 6.57
C ALA A 91 -1.16 -39.79 7.77
N TYR A 92 -0.21 -39.58 8.68
CA TYR A 92 -0.40 -38.67 9.82
C TYR A 92 -0.42 -37.20 9.42
N VAL A 93 0.14 -36.82 8.27
CA VAL A 93 0.14 -35.42 7.82
C VAL A 93 -1.27 -34.96 7.45
N PRO A 94 -1.96 -35.55 6.46
CA PRO A 94 -3.37 -35.21 6.20
C PRO A 94 -4.26 -35.54 7.40
N GLY A 95 -3.92 -36.60 8.16
CA GLY A 95 -4.64 -37.00 9.37
C GLY A 95 -4.69 -35.92 10.45
N ALA A 96 -3.61 -35.10 10.62
CA ALA A 96 -3.60 -34.01 11.57
C ALA A 96 -4.67 -32.95 11.26
N PHE A 97 -4.82 -32.59 9.98
CA PHE A 97 -5.84 -31.63 9.54
C PHE A 97 -7.25 -32.19 9.68
N VAL A 98 -7.46 -33.44 9.28
CA VAL A 98 -8.76 -34.12 9.44
C VAL A 98 -9.13 -34.24 10.91
N ALA A 99 -8.20 -34.60 11.79
CA ALA A 99 -8.44 -34.78 13.23
C ALA A 99 -8.90 -33.49 13.91
N ILE A 100 -8.36 -32.34 13.54
CA ILE A 100 -8.66 -31.06 14.19
C ILE A 100 -9.78 -30.28 13.52
N GLU A 101 -9.87 -30.29 12.20
CA GLU A 101 -10.82 -29.49 11.43
C GLU A 101 -12.12 -30.23 11.14
N ASP A 102 -12.06 -31.54 10.82
CA ASP A 102 -13.23 -32.29 10.35
C ASP A 102 -13.08 -33.79 10.61
N ARG A 103 -13.27 -34.23 11.86
CA ARG A 103 -13.09 -35.65 12.29
C ARG A 103 -13.91 -36.66 11.50
N ARG A 104 -14.97 -36.21 10.80
CA ARG A 104 -15.88 -37.05 10.05
C ARG A 104 -15.76 -36.88 8.54
N PHE A 105 -14.71 -36.22 8.08
CA PHE A 105 -14.48 -35.84 6.68
C PHE A 105 -14.80 -36.96 5.69
N TYR A 106 -14.30 -38.16 5.93
CA TYR A 106 -14.53 -39.32 5.06
C TYR A 106 -15.94 -39.95 5.19
N ARG A 107 -16.83 -39.41 6.07
CA ARG A 107 -18.15 -40.01 6.38
C ARG A 107 -19.35 -39.16 6.02
N HIS A 108 -19.14 -37.97 5.46
CA HIS A 108 -20.22 -37.07 5.04
C HIS A 108 -19.99 -36.56 3.62
N LEU A 109 -21.03 -35.99 2.99
CA LEU A 109 -21.04 -35.45 1.64
C LEU A 109 -20.94 -33.90 1.68
N GLY A 110 -19.79 -33.38 2.03
CA GLY A 110 -19.49 -31.94 2.00
C GLY A 110 -20.06 -31.11 3.16
N VAL A 111 -21.18 -31.55 3.76
CA VAL A 111 -21.80 -30.89 4.93
C VAL A 111 -22.00 -31.92 6.04
N ASP A 112 -21.51 -31.65 7.23
CA ASP A 112 -21.71 -32.49 8.42
C ASP A 112 -22.79 -31.89 9.34
N LEU A 113 -24.06 -32.27 9.13
CA LEU A 113 -25.17 -31.80 9.95
C LEU A 113 -25.05 -32.21 11.42
N LYS A 114 -24.51 -33.41 11.71
CA LYS A 114 -24.31 -33.89 13.08
C LYS A 114 -23.17 -33.12 13.77
N GLY A 115 -22.07 -32.86 13.06
CA GLY A 115 -20.96 -32.05 13.52
C GLY A 115 -21.37 -30.60 13.78
N THR A 116 -22.12 -30.00 12.86
CA THR A 116 -22.65 -28.63 12.98
C THR A 116 -23.58 -28.49 14.19
N ALA A 117 -24.51 -29.43 14.38
CA ALA A 117 -25.41 -29.44 15.54
C ALA A 117 -24.64 -29.58 16.87
N ARG A 118 -23.63 -30.46 16.92
CA ARG A 118 -22.76 -30.62 18.10
C ARG A 118 -21.97 -29.33 18.38
N ALA A 119 -21.37 -28.72 17.35
CA ALA A 119 -20.63 -27.48 17.52
C ALA A 119 -21.54 -26.33 17.99
N ALA A 120 -22.74 -26.21 17.44
CA ALA A 120 -23.74 -25.24 17.90
C ALA A 120 -24.11 -25.43 19.37
N TRP A 121 -24.35 -26.68 19.78
CA TRP A 121 -24.65 -27.02 21.19
C TRP A 121 -23.49 -26.68 22.14
N THR A 122 -22.25 -27.02 21.73
CA THR A 122 -21.04 -26.74 22.51
C THR A 122 -20.81 -25.23 22.66
N ASN A 123 -20.98 -24.47 21.58
CA ASN A 123 -20.83 -23.02 21.58
C ASN A 123 -21.92 -22.33 22.41
N PHE A 124 -23.14 -22.82 22.34
CA PHE A 124 -24.27 -22.34 23.18
C PHE A 124 -23.98 -22.53 24.68
N ARG A 125 -23.52 -23.73 25.07
CA ARG A 125 -23.15 -24.00 26.48
C ARG A 125 -21.97 -23.18 26.96
N ALA A 126 -21.00 -22.91 26.09
CA ALA A 126 -19.80 -22.15 26.42
C ALA A 126 -20.01 -20.62 26.37
N HIS A 127 -21.18 -20.13 25.95
CA HIS A 127 -21.46 -18.71 25.67
C HIS A 127 -20.40 -18.00 24.82
N ARG A 128 -19.63 -18.76 24.05
CA ARG A 128 -18.59 -18.26 23.11
C ARG A 128 -18.32 -19.29 22.01
N THR A 129 -17.76 -18.84 20.89
CA THR A 129 -17.36 -19.74 19.81
C THR A 129 -16.12 -20.55 20.20
N VAL A 130 -16.32 -21.79 20.62
CA VAL A 130 -15.25 -22.73 21.02
C VAL A 130 -14.93 -23.70 19.88
N GLN A 131 -15.95 -24.15 19.12
CA GLN A 131 -15.82 -25.16 18.07
C GLN A 131 -16.38 -24.65 16.74
N GLY A 132 -15.63 -24.82 15.65
CA GLY A 132 -16.09 -24.56 14.28
C GLY A 132 -17.00 -25.70 13.78
N GLY A 133 -18.06 -25.34 13.06
CA GLY A 133 -18.99 -26.32 12.48
C GLY A 133 -18.87 -26.43 10.95
N SER A 134 -17.85 -25.86 10.32
CA SER A 134 -17.63 -25.94 8.87
C SER A 134 -16.72 -27.12 8.54
N THR A 135 -17.09 -27.89 7.51
CA THR A 135 -16.28 -29.00 7.01
C THR A 135 -15.07 -28.55 6.20
N ILE A 136 -14.09 -29.42 5.98
CA ILE A 136 -12.95 -29.18 5.09
C ILE A 136 -13.43 -28.77 3.69
N THR A 137 -14.44 -29.45 3.14
CA THR A 137 -14.99 -29.14 1.82
C THR A 137 -15.64 -27.75 1.78
N GLN A 138 -16.34 -27.34 2.85
CA GLN A 138 -16.88 -25.97 2.97
C GLN A 138 -15.78 -24.92 3.11
N GLN A 139 -14.70 -25.23 3.82
CA GLN A 139 -13.55 -24.33 3.93
C GLN A 139 -12.84 -24.18 2.58
N LEU A 140 -12.68 -25.25 1.82
CA LEU A 140 -12.17 -25.21 0.45
C LEU A 140 -13.06 -24.33 -0.44
N ALA A 141 -14.38 -24.54 -0.40
CA ALA A 141 -15.34 -23.74 -1.15
C ALA A 141 -15.23 -22.24 -0.80
N LYS A 142 -15.14 -21.91 0.47
CA LYS A 142 -14.99 -20.55 0.96
C LYS A 142 -13.70 -19.89 0.48
N ASN A 143 -12.56 -20.58 0.66
CA ASN A 143 -11.23 -19.99 0.44
C ASN A 143 -10.86 -19.88 -1.04
N ALA A 144 -11.40 -20.79 -1.86
CA ALA A 144 -11.04 -20.90 -3.27
C ALA A 144 -11.97 -20.12 -4.21
N PHE A 145 -13.27 -19.96 -3.87
CA PHE A 145 -14.28 -19.57 -4.84
C PHE A 145 -15.17 -18.41 -4.41
N LEU A 146 -15.16 -17.99 -3.16
CA LEU A 146 -16.08 -16.98 -2.64
C LEU A 146 -15.38 -15.72 -2.12
N ALA A 147 -16.04 -14.58 -2.28
CA ALA A 147 -15.58 -13.32 -1.73
C ALA A 147 -15.59 -13.31 -0.18
N PRO A 148 -14.74 -12.54 0.49
CA PRO A 148 -14.57 -12.56 1.96
C PRO A 148 -15.73 -11.92 2.75
N GLU A 149 -16.93 -11.80 2.16
CA GLU A 149 -18.12 -11.24 2.82
C GLU A 149 -18.72 -12.19 3.86
N ARG A 150 -19.24 -11.64 4.97
CA ARG A 150 -19.95 -12.41 6.00
C ARG A 150 -21.45 -12.30 5.81
N SER A 151 -22.07 -13.25 5.07
CA SER A 151 -23.52 -13.28 4.84
C SER A 151 -24.07 -14.71 4.89
N LEU A 152 -25.36 -14.84 5.22
CA LEU A 152 -26.07 -16.14 5.16
C LEU A 152 -26.10 -16.69 3.74
N ARG A 153 -26.23 -15.81 2.73
CA ARG A 153 -26.16 -16.19 1.31
C ARG A 153 -24.85 -16.89 1.00
N ARG A 154 -23.72 -16.31 1.42
CA ARG A 154 -22.41 -16.93 1.25
C ARG A 154 -22.32 -18.29 1.94
N LYS A 155 -22.92 -18.44 3.14
CA LYS A 155 -22.93 -19.75 3.83
C LYS A 155 -23.74 -20.81 3.07
N GLY A 156 -24.82 -20.41 2.42
CA GLY A 156 -25.56 -21.28 1.49
C GLY A 156 -24.74 -21.66 0.26
N GLN A 157 -24.01 -20.70 -0.32
CA GLN A 157 -23.11 -20.93 -1.45
C GLN A 157 -21.96 -21.90 -1.09
N GLU A 158 -21.35 -21.76 0.10
CA GLU A 158 -20.35 -22.70 0.61
C GLU A 158 -20.90 -24.14 0.63
N ALA A 159 -22.10 -24.33 1.15
CA ALA A 159 -22.73 -25.67 1.22
C ALA A 159 -23.04 -26.23 -0.16
N MET A 160 -23.53 -25.40 -1.10
CA MET A 160 -23.82 -25.83 -2.46
C MET A 160 -22.57 -26.21 -3.24
N ILE A 161 -21.52 -25.40 -3.17
CA ILE A 161 -20.23 -25.71 -3.80
C ILE A 161 -19.61 -26.95 -3.16
N ALA A 162 -19.68 -27.07 -1.82
CA ALA A 162 -19.17 -28.24 -1.13
C ALA A 162 -19.84 -29.55 -1.60
N LEU A 163 -21.16 -29.55 -1.71
CA LEU A 163 -21.90 -30.71 -2.22
C LEU A 163 -21.53 -31.01 -3.68
N TRP A 164 -21.42 -29.98 -4.52
CA TRP A 164 -21.03 -30.11 -5.92
C TRP A 164 -19.62 -30.70 -6.09
N LEU A 165 -18.65 -30.24 -5.26
CA LEU A 165 -17.29 -30.77 -5.25
C LEU A 165 -17.27 -32.27 -4.87
N GLU A 166 -18.03 -32.67 -3.86
CA GLU A 166 -18.14 -34.08 -3.40
C GLU A 166 -18.78 -35.01 -4.44
N LEU A 167 -19.60 -34.46 -5.33
CA LEU A 167 -20.18 -35.24 -6.45
C LEU A 167 -19.19 -35.40 -7.62
N ARG A 168 -18.09 -34.65 -7.66
CA ARG A 168 -17.16 -34.60 -8.79
C ARG A 168 -15.76 -35.06 -8.46
N LEU A 169 -15.36 -34.97 -7.21
CA LEU A 169 -14.00 -35.22 -6.74
C LEU A 169 -14.02 -36.29 -5.63
N SER A 170 -12.99 -37.09 -5.56
CA SER A 170 -12.75 -37.99 -4.43
C SER A 170 -12.39 -37.18 -3.15
N LYS A 171 -12.54 -37.81 -2.01
CA LYS A 171 -12.14 -37.21 -0.72
C LYS A 171 -10.67 -36.79 -0.70
N ASP A 172 -9.81 -37.64 -1.25
CA ASP A 172 -8.36 -37.33 -1.28
C ASP A 172 -8.02 -36.18 -2.24
N GLU A 173 -8.76 -36.06 -3.37
CA GLU A 173 -8.62 -34.90 -4.25
C GLU A 173 -9.10 -33.61 -3.58
N ILE A 174 -10.22 -33.63 -2.83
CA ILE A 174 -10.73 -32.49 -2.06
C ILE A 174 -9.69 -32.10 -1.00
N LEU A 175 -9.15 -33.07 -0.27
CA LEU A 175 -8.16 -32.84 0.77
C LEU A 175 -6.84 -32.31 0.19
N SER A 176 -6.40 -32.85 -0.96
CA SER A 176 -5.22 -32.37 -1.69
C SER A 176 -5.37 -30.90 -2.10
N ARG A 177 -6.52 -30.53 -2.67
CA ARG A 177 -6.84 -29.13 -3.03
C ARG A 177 -6.92 -28.22 -1.80
N TYR A 178 -7.54 -28.71 -0.72
CA TYR A 178 -7.60 -27.97 0.55
C TYR A 178 -6.20 -27.69 1.09
N LEU A 179 -5.38 -28.72 1.27
CA LEU A 179 -4.01 -28.60 1.79
C LEU A 179 -3.13 -27.73 0.89
N SER A 180 -3.39 -27.69 -0.42
CA SER A 180 -2.65 -26.84 -1.37
C SER A 180 -3.12 -25.39 -1.38
N SER A 181 -4.23 -25.03 -0.70
CA SER A 181 -4.85 -23.71 -0.80
C SER A 181 -4.98 -22.95 0.52
N ILE A 182 -4.90 -23.62 1.67
CA ILE A 182 -5.10 -22.97 2.98
C ILE A 182 -3.96 -22.01 3.32
N TYR A 183 -4.30 -20.97 4.06
CA TYR A 183 -3.38 -19.95 4.52
C TYR A 183 -2.71 -20.35 5.84
N PHE A 184 -1.39 -20.19 5.90
CA PHE A 184 -0.56 -20.55 7.06
C PHE A 184 0.14 -19.35 7.74
N GLY A 185 -0.29 -18.13 7.49
CA GLY A 185 0.39 -16.94 8.01
C GLY A 185 1.53 -16.47 7.09
N ASP A 186 2.08 -15.30 7.36
CA ASP A 186 3.24 -14.69 6.67
C ASP A 186 3.16 -14.72 5.11
N GLY A 187 1.95 -14.63 4.56
CA GLY A 187 1.73 -14.70 3.10
C GLY A 187 1.88 -16.10 2.49
N VAL A 188 2.01 -17.14 3.31
CA VAL A 188 2.25 -18.53 2.89
C VAL A 188 0.92 -19.27 2.71
N TYR A 189 0.73 -19.87 1.55
CA TYR A 189 -0.45 -20.65 1.21
C TYR A 189 -0.06 -22.05 0.72
N GLY A 190 -0.76 -23.06 1.23
CA GLY A 190 -0.53 -24.47 0.93
C GLY A 190 0.54 -25.12 1.78
N LEU A 191 0.33 -26.41 2.04
CA LEU A 191 1.13 -27.23 2.93
C LEU A 191 2.59 -27.34 2.47
N GLY A 192 2.85 -27.45 1.16
CA GLY A 192 4.21 -27.52 0.61
C GLY A 192 5.01 -26.27 0.95
N ALA A 193 4.43 -25.11 0.66
CA ALA A 193 5.03 -23.82 0.97
C ALA A 193 5.23 -23.62 2.49
N ALA A 194 4.24 -24.00 3.31
CA ALA A 194 4.32 -23.88 4.77
C ALA A 194 5.42 -24.78 5.36
N SER A 195 5.55 -26.01 4.87
CA SER A 195 6.61 -26.96 5.27
C SER A 195 7.99 -26.37 5.02
N ARG A 196 8.23 -25.81 3.84
CA ARG A 196 9.51 -25.17 3.51
C ARG A 196 9.74 -23.88 4.29
N HIS A 197 8.70 -23.08 4.45
CA HIS A 197 8.81 -21.79 5.17
C HIS A 197 9.16 -21.96 6.64
N TYR A 198 8.44 -22.85 7.35
CA TYR A 198 8.62 -23.02 8.79
C TYR A 198 9.68 -24.05 9.18
N PHE A 199 9.94 -25.05 8.33
CA PHE A 199 10.81 -26.16 8.65
C PHE A 199 11.96 -26.40 7.67
N GLY A 200 11.96 -25.71 6.51
CA GLY A 200 13.03 -25.81 5.50
C GLY A 200 13.07 -27.13 4.74
N LYS A 201 11.95 -27.89 4.71
CA LYS A 201 11.90 -29.22 4.11
C LYS A 201 10.59 -29.49 3.37
N PRO A 202 10.55 -30.49 2.45
CA PRO A 202 9.36 -30.83 1.72
C PRO A 202 8.29 -31.49 2.61
N PRO A 203 6.99 -31.38 2.27
CA PRO A 203 5.89 -31.84 3.12
C PRO A 203 5.87 -33.33 3.38
N GLU A 204 6.45 -34.16 2.49
CA GLU A 204 6.57 -35.61 2.61
C GLU A 204 7.50 -36.04 3.78
N THR A 205 8.33 -35.11 4.26
CA THR A 205 9.29 -35.37 5.33
C THR A 205 8.93 -34.70 6.67
N LEU A 206 7.73 -34.13 6.76
CA LEU A 206 7.24 -33.56 8.02
C LEU A 206 7.17 -34.62 9.10
N SER A 207 7.59 -34.30 10.31
CA SER A 207 7.36 -35.12 11.51
C SER A 207 5.90 -34.95 12.00
N ILE A 208 5.46 -35.87 12.86
CA ILE A 208 4.13 -35.80 13.49
C ILE A 208 3.90 -34.45 14.21
N GLY A 209 4.90 -33.97 14.95
CA GLY A 209 4.79 -32.69 15.68
C GLY A 209 4.71 -31.48 14.74
N GLU A 210 5.48 -31.49 13.64
CA GLU A 210 5.44 -30.43 12.65
C GLU A 210 4.09 -30.41 11.89
N ALA A 211 3.55 -31.58 11.54
CA ALA A 211 2.23 -31.69 10.93
C ALA A 211 1.15 -31.19 11.88
N ALA A 212 1.23 -31.55 13.17
CA ALA A 212 0.29 -31.06 14.20
C ALA A 212 0.39 -29.55 14.39
N MET A 213 1.59 -28.97 14.33
CA MET A 213 1.80 -27.52 14.43
C MET A 213 1.15 -26.80 13.24
N LEU A 214 1.42 -27.23 12.00
CA LEU A 214 0.79 -26.64 10.82
C LEU A 214 -0.75 -26.79 10.84
N ALA A 215 -1.27 -27.95 11.20
CA ALA A 215 -2.72 -28.15 11.31
C ALA A 215 -3.34 -27.24 12.38
N GLY A 216 -2.62 -27.00 13.48
CA GLY A 216 -3.05 -26.09 14.54
C GLY A 216 -3.14 -24.63 14.12
N MET A 217 -2.24 -24.18 13.25
CA MET A 217 -2.18 -22.81 12.76
C MET A 217 -3.39 -22.40 11.91
N VAL A 218 -4.05 -23.34 11.22
CA VAL A 218 -5.14 -23.04 10.29
C VAL A 218 -6.27 -22.24 10.93
N LYS A 219 -6.51 -22.42 12.23
CA LYS A 219 -7.56 -21.70 12.99
C LYS A 219 -7.33 -20.19 13.05
N ALA A 220 -6.10 -19.75 13.27
CA ALA A 220 -5.71 -18.36 13.41
C ALA A 220 -4.23 -18.19 13.02
N PRO A 221 -3.91 -18.19 11.72
CA PRO A 221 -2.54 -18.31 11.23
C PRO A 221 -1.59 -17.20 11.67
N VAL A 222 -2.11 -16.01 11.97
CA VAL A 222 -1.32 -14.87 12.48
C VAL A 222 -1.06 -15.01 13.98
N ASP A 223 -2.09 -15.35 14.76
CA ASP A 223 -1.97 -15.43 16.23
C ASP A 223 -1.28 -16.72 16.70
N LEU A 224 -1.17 -17.71 15.81
CA LEU A 224 -0.56 -19.02 16.07
C LEU A 224 0.71 -19.23 15.21
N ASP A 225 1.30 -18.15 14.70
CA ASP A 225 2.58 -18.21 14.01
C ASP A 225 3.67 -18.69 14.98
N PRO A 226 4.37 -19.81 14.69
CA PRO A 226 5.33 -20.40 15.62
C PRO A 226 6.61 -19.58 15.78
N VAL A 227 6.84 -18.58 14.93
CA VAL A 227 7.98 -17.66 15.01
C VAL A 227 7.67 -16.49 15.93
N ASP A 228 6.48 -15.89 15.75
CA ASP A 228 6.07 -14.71 16.51
C ASP A 228 5.37 -15.09 17.84
N HIS A 229 4.69 -16.24 17.86
CA HIS A 229 3.90 -16.73 19.02
C HIS A 229 4.21 -18.20 19.38
N PRO A 230 5.49 -18.56 19.68
CA PRO A 230 5.93 -19.96 19.80
C PRO A 230 5.16 -20.74 20.89
N LYS A 231 4.81 -20.09 22.00
CA LYS A 231 4.05 -20.75 23.07
C LYS A 231 2.62 -21.07 22.64
N ALA A 232 1.92 -20.11 22.02
CA ALA A 232 0.54 -20.31 21.56
C ALA A 232 0.48 -21.39 20.47
N ALA A 233 1.45 -21.39 19.55
CA ALA A 233 1.60 -22.42 18.53
C ALA A 233 1.83 -23.81 19.12
N ALA A 234 2.73 -23.93 20.11
CA ALA A 234 3.02 -25.21 20.79
C ALA A 234 1.80 -25.72 21.60
N ASP A 235 1.10 -24.84 22.32
CA ASP A 235 -0.11 -25.20 23.07
C ASP A 235 -1.22 -25.66 22.12
N ARG A 236 -1.34 -25.03 20.95
CA ARG A 236 -2.30 -25.44 19.93
C ARG A 236 -1.93 -26.75 19.25
N ALA A 237 -0.63 -27.00 18.98
CA ALA A 237 -0.13 -28.25 18.41
C ALA A 237 -0.44 -29.44 19.34
N ARG A 238 -0.34 -29.30 20.68
CA ARG A 238 -0.75 -30.35 21.64
C ARG A 238 -2.22 -30.73 21.47
N LEU A 239 -3.11 -29.74 21.34
CA LEU A 239 -4.54 -30.03 21.10
C LEU A 239 -4.77 -30.79 19.79
N VAL A 240 -3.92 -30.58 18.79
CA VAL A 240 -3.96 -31.36 17.54
C VAL A 240 -3.48 -32.78 17.78
N LEU A 241 -2.36 -32.97 18.50
CA LEU A 241 -1.86 -34.31 18.86
C LEU A 241 -2.89 -35.12 19.63
N ASP A 242 -3.57 -34.51 20.61
CA ASP A 242 -4.66 -35.14 21.36
C ASP A 242 -5.80 -35.55 20.41
N ALA A 243 -6.18 -34.68 19.49
CA ALA A 243 -7.20 -34.98 18.48
C ALA A 243 -6.79 -36.13 17.54
N MET A 244 -5.50 -36.21 17.19
CA MET A 244 -4.97 -37.31 16.36
C MET A 244 -4.99 -38.66 17.13
N VAL A 245 -4.76 -38.66 18.43
CA VAL A 245 -4.92 -39.83 19.30
C VAL A 245 -6.39 -40.26 19.35
N ASP A 246 -7.30 -39.31 19.61
CA ASP A 246 -8.75 -39.55 19.65
C ASP A 246 -9.29 -40.17 18.35
N THR A 247 -8.75 -39.75 17.21
CA THR A 247 -9.10 -40.27 15.88
C THR A 247 -8.34 -41.53 15.49
N LYS A 248 -7.45 -42.02 16.34
CA LYS A 248 -6.58 -43.19 16.11
C LYS A 248 -5.64 -43.00 14.92
N THR A 249 -5.30 -41.79 14.59
CA THR A 249 -4.32 -41.44 13.54
C THR A 249 -2.91 -41.73 14.00
N ILE A 250 -2.65 -41.53 15.31
CA ILE A 250 -1.39 -41.84 16.00
C ILE A 250 -1.68 -42.48 17.36
N THR A 251 -0.67 -43.11 17.95
CA THR A 251 -0.72 -43.63 19.32
C THR A 251 -0.36 -42.55 20.35
N GLN A 252 -0.72 -42.74 21.63
CA GLN A 252 -0.33 -41.85 22.72
C GLN A 252 1.20 -41.70 22.80
N ALA A 253 1.93 -42.79 22.70
CA ALA A 253 3.41 -42.78 22.72
C ALA A 253 4.02 -41.92 21.59
N GLN A 254 3.41 -41.96 20.40
CA GLN A 254 3.82 -41.11 19.27
C GLN A 254 3.51 -39.62 19.55
N ALA A 255 2.35 -39.31 20.16
CA ALA A 255 2.00 -37.96 20.54
C ALA A 255 2.96 -37.37 21.57
N ASP A 256 3.31 -38.16 22.60
CA ASP A 256 4.25 -37.77 23.67
C ASP A 256 5.66 -37.50 23.10
N ALA A 257 6.13 -38.34 22.18
CA ALA A 257 7.40 -38.19 21.50
C ALA A 257 7.44 -36.96 20.56
N ALA A 258 6.29 -36.59 19.99
CA ALA A 258 6.17 -35.51 19.00
C ALA A 258 5.98 -34.11 19.61
N SER A 259 5.94 -33.96 20.93
CA SER A 259 5.59 -32.72 21.64
C SER A 259 6.60 -31.56 21.47
N ARG A 260 7.82 -31.85 21.01
CA ARG A 260 8.87 -30.84 20.79
C ARG A 260 9.16 -30.65 19.31
N VAL A 261 8.85 -29.46 18.80
CA VAL A 261 9.10 -29.07 17.42
C VAL A 261 10.11 -27.93 17.37
N SER A 262 11.14 -28.08 16.55
CA SER A 262 12.09 -27.02 16.27
C SER A 262 11.68 -26.29 14.99
N VAL A 263 11.35 -25.02 15.10
CA VAL A 263 11.03 -24.16 13.96
C VAL A 263 12.32 -23.57 13.40
N LYS A 264 12.62 -23.90 12.17
CA LYS A 264 13.73 -23.31 11.40
C LYS A 264 13.13 -22.31 10.42
N ALA A 265 12.45 -21.28 10.92
CA ALA A 265 11.96 -20.27 10.00
C ALA A 265 13.15 -19.67 9.27
N ALA A 266 13.28 -20.02 8.00
CA ALA A 266 13.97 -19.15 7.08
C ALA A 266 13.08 -17.92 6.95
N ARG A 267 13.16 -17.00 7.93
CA ARG A 267 12.80 -15.64 7.64
C ARG A 267 13.68 -15.27 6.47
N ALA A 268 13.17 -15.37 5.26
CA ALA A 268 13.62 -14.45 4.27
C ALA A 268 13.28 -13.09 4.90
N ASP A 269 14.26 -12.51 5.59
CA ASP A 269 14.24 -11.10 5.93
C ASP A 269 14.11 -10.38 4.60
N LEU A 270 12.88 -10.17 4.18
CA LEU A 270 12.52 -9.23 3.12
C LEU A 270 11.90 -7.99 3.79
N PRO A 271 12.66 -7.29 4.70
CA PRO A 271 12.08 -6.25 5.55
C PRO A 271 12.23 -4.87 4.95
N VAL A 272 12.84 -4.75 3.76
CA VAL A 272 13.23 -3.49 3.15
C VAL A 272 12.24 -3.14 2.06
N GLY A 273 11.63 -1.93 2.12
CA GLY A 273 10.82 -1.43 1.02
C GLY A 273 9.38 -1.92 0.93
N GLY A 274 8.73 -2.30 2.04
CA GLY A 274 7.32 -2.74 2.04
C GLY A 274 6.38 -1.72 1.41
N TYR A 275 6.53 -0.44 1.74
CA TYR A 275 5.75 0.65 1.15
C TYR A 275 5.97 0.81 -0.36
N PHE A 276 7.21 0.66 -0.83
CA PHE A 276 7.51 0.68 -2.25
C PHE A 276 6.86 -0.51 -2.97
N ALA A 277 6.93 -1.70 -2.37
CA ALA A 277 6.33 -2.89 -2.94
C ALA A 277 4.80 -2.79 -3.07
N ASP A 278 4.12 -2.16 -2.10
CA ASP A 278 2.68 -1.88 -2.20
C ASP A 278 2.37 -0.86 -3.28
N TRP A 279 3.17 0.20 -3.37
CA TRP A 279 2.98 1.23 -4.38
C TRP A 279 3.08 0.70 -5.82
N ILE A 280 4.02 -0.23 -6.09
CA ILE A 280 4.16 -0.79 -7.44
C ILE A 280 3.23 -1.96 -7.72
N SER A 281 2.54 -2.52 -6.72
CA SER A 281 1.66 -3.70 -6.88
C SER A 281 0.66 -3.56 -8.02
N PRO A 282 -0.03 -2.43 -8.24
CA PRO A 282 -0.89 -2.24 -9.41
C PRO A 282 -0.13 -2.29 -10.75
N GLN A 283 1.12 -1.83 -10.79
CA GLN A 283 1.96 -1.82 -12.00
C GLN A 283 2.46 -3.22 -12.37
N VAL A 284 2.45 -4.16 -11.43
CA VAL A 284 2.88 -5.55 -11.64
C VAL A 284 1.71 -6.53 -11.67
N LYS A 285 0.47 -6.04 -11.64
CA LYS A 285 -0.74 -6.87 -11.61
C LYS A 285 -0.78 -7.91 -12.72
N ALA A 286 -0.40 -7.56 -13.95
CA ALA A 286 -0.36 -8.47 -15.08
C ALA A 286 0.58 -9.68 -14.85
N ALA A 287 1.59 -9.57 -13.98
CA ALA A 287 2.45 -10.68 -13.63
C ALA A 287 1.77 -11.68 -12.68
N PHE A 288 0.74 -11.23 -11.91
CA PHE A 288 -0.07 -12.09 -11.06
C PHE A 288 -1.16 -12.83 -11.85
N ASP A 289 -1.73 -12.17 -12.87
CA ASP A 289 -2.92 -12.64 -13.58
C ASP A 289 -2.58 -13.69 -14.68
N GLY A 290 -1.31 -14.04 -14.86
CA GLY A 290 -0.91 -15.04 -15.87
C GLY A 290 -1.24 -16.47 -15.46
N PRO A 291 -1.46 -17.39 -16.44
CA PRO A 291 -1.70 -18.81 -16.15
C PRO A 291 -0.44 -19.48 -15.59
N GLY A 292 -0.62 -20.40 -14.64
CA GLY A 292 0.43 -21.27 -14.08
C GLY A 292 0.72 -21.05 -12.60
N PHE A 293 1.52 -21.97 -12.07
CA PHE A 293 2.01 -21.97 -10.68
C PHE A 293 3.45 -21.45 -10.66
N GLY A 294 3.90 -21.04 -9.48
CA GLY A 294 5.30 -20.69 -9.23
C GLY A 294 5.56 -19.21 -9.05
N GLU A 295 6.82 -18.85 -8.96
CA GLU A 295 7.29 -17.50 -8.67
C GLU A 295 7.67 -16.78 -9.97
N VAL A 296 7.15 -15.57 -10.12
CA VAL A 296 7.55 -14.67 -11.22
C VAL A 296 8.45 -13.59 -10.63
N GLN A 297 9.65 -13.47 -11.14
CA GLN A 297 10.56 -12.41 -10.77
C GLN A 297 10.27 -11.15 -11.58
N VAL A 298 10.10 -10.03 -10.88
CA VAL A 298 9.86 -8.72 -11.49
C VAL A 298 10.93 -7.74 -11.05
N ALA A 299 11.71 -7.27 -12.00
CA ALA A 299 12.69 -6.21 -11.76
C ALA A 299 12.01 -4.89 -11.41
N THR A 300 12.55 -4.18 -10.42
CA THR A 300 12.07 -2.88 -9.98
C THR A 300 13.20 -1.85 -9.97
N THR A 301 12.85 -0.61 -9.69
CA THR A 301 13.81 0.50 -9.59
C THR A 301 14.36 0.71 -8.18
N LEU A 302 13.86 -0.03 -7.17
CA LEU A 302 14.32 0.11 -5.79
C LEU A 302 15.82 -0.15 -5.68
N ASP A 303 16.57 0.73 -5.05
CA ASP A 303 17.93 0.43 -4.58
C ASP A 303 17.88 0.08 -3.09
N SER A 304 18.05 -1.21 -2.77
CA SER A 304 17.96 -1.71 -1.39
C SER A 304 19.00 -1.07 -0.46
N ARG A 305 20.13 -0.57 -0.98
CA ARG A 305 21.14 0.13 -0.16
C ARG A 305 20.66 1.53 0.19
N LEU A 306 20.11 2.27 -0.78
CA LEU A 306 19.55 3.60 -0.57
C LEU A 306 18.30 3.52 0.31
N GLN A 307 17.45 2.51 0.11
CA GLN A 307 16.28 2.26 0.94
C GLN A 307 16.67 2.13 2.43
N ARG A 308 17.69 1.33 2.73
CA ARG A 308 18.19 1.19 4.11
C ARG A 308 18.75 2.48 4.68
N ILE A 309 19.38 3.32 3.85
CA ILE A 309 19.85 4.65 4.28
C ILE A 309 18.66 5.52 4.66
N VAL A 310 17.63 5.57 3.81
CA VAL A 310 16.41 6.36 4.04
C VAL A 310 15.68 5.91 5.31
N GLU A 311 15.46 4.60 5.46
CA GLU A 311 14.80 4.04 6.66
C GLU A 311 15.57 4.37 7.94
N ARG A 312 16.89 4.21 7.93
CA ARG A 312 17.74 4.52 9.09
C ARG A 312 17.78 6.01 9.42
N ALA A 313 17.89 6.87 8.43
CA ALA A 313 17.89 8.32 8.65
C ALA A 313 16.56 8.78 9.25
N ALA A 314 15.43 8.32 8.71
CA ALA A 314 14.10 8.63 9.23
C ALA A 314 13.92 8.14 10.68
N ALA A 315 14.26 6.88 10.95
CA ALA A 315 14.14 6.29 12.29
C ALA A 315 15.06 6.98 13.32
N ARG A 316 16.31 7.24 12.95
CA ARG A 316 17.32 7.91 13.82
C ARG A 316 16.87 9.31 14.23
N GLU A 317 16.46 10.12 13.27
CA GLU A 317 16.06 11.51 13.53
C GLU A 317 14.77 11.60 14.35
N LEU A 318 13.78 10.71 14.11
CA LEU A 318 12.59 10.64 14.96
C LEU A 318 12.92 10.21 16.38
N ALA A 319 13.74 9.18 16.56
CA ALA A 319 14.14 8.69 17.87
C ALA A 319 14.96 9.72 18.66
N ALA A 320 15.78 10.52 17.97
CA ALA A 320 16.56 11.60 18.59
C ALA A 320 15.70 12.81 19.01
N ASN A 321 14.47 12.91 18.52
CA ASN A 321 13.58 14.06 18.77
C ASN A 321 12.22 13.64 19.37
N PRO A 322 12.16 12.92 20.50
CA PRO A 322 10.90 12.42 21.07
C PRO A 322 9.95 13.55 21.48
N LYS A 323 10.51 14.72 21.83
CA LYS A 323 9.73 15.91 22.20
C LYS A 323 9.02 16.57 21.01
N ALA A 324 9.35 16.19 19.78
CA ALA A 324 8.72 16.71 18.57
C ALA A 324 7.23 16.36 18.46
N ARG A 325 6.74 15.32 19.18
CA ARG A 325 5.36 14.83 19.11
C ARG A 325 4.93 14.53 17.67
N ALA A 326 5.86 14.05 16.87
CA ALA A 326 5.66 13.63 15.48
C ALA A 326 5.57 12.11 15.43
N GLY A 327 4.38 11.59 15.16
CA GLY A 327 4.11 10.15 15.16
C GLY A 327 4.50 9.44 13.87
N GLN A 328 4.63 10.18 12.77
CA GLN A 328 4.82 9.60 11.45
C GLN A 328 5.86 10.37 10.62
N VAL A 329 6.42 9.64 9.65
CA VAL A 329 7.35 10.17 8.65
C VAL A 329 7.08 9.51 7.31
N ALA A 330 7.17 10.27 6.22
CA ALA A 330 7.23 9.72 4.88
C ALA A 330 8.42 10.28 4.12
N VAL A 331 9.05 9.46 3.30
CA VAL A 331 10.17 9.86 2.46
C VAL A 331 10.01 9.24 1.07
N VAL A 332 10.22 10.05 0.05
CA VAL A 332 10.34 9.60 -1.35
C VAL A 332 11.72 10.00 -1.85
N ALA A 333 12.47 9.04 -2.35
CA ALA A 333 13.73 9.29 -3.05
C ALA A 333 13.61 8.83 -4.50
N MET A 334 13.84 9.74 -5.44
CA MET A 334 13.76 9.43 -6.87
C MET A 334 14.91 10.05 -7.66
N ARG A 335 15.19 9.50 -8.82
CA ARG A 335 16.07 10.12 -9.80
C ARG A 335 15.33 11.23 -10.55
N PRO A 336 16.05 12.19 -11.14
CA PRO A 336 15.43 13.27 -11.91
C PRO A 336 14.56 12.79 -13.07
N ASP A 337 14.76 11.56 -13.55
CA ASP A 337 13.96 10.92 -14.59
C ASP A 337 12.60 10.34 -14.10
N GLY A 338 12.30 10.47 -12.81
CA GLY A 338 11.08 9.93 -12.19
C GLY A 338 11.20 8.52 -11.60
N ARG A 339 12.36 7.89 -11.72
CA ARG A 339 12.65 6.58 -11.18
C ARG A 339 12.72 6.63 -9.66
N VAL A 340 11.69 6.08 -9.00
CA VAL A 340 11.67 5.99 -7.53
C VAL A 340 12.63 4.89 -7.08
N VAL A 341 13.59 5.24 -6.25
CA VAL A 341 14.67 4.34 -5.80
C VAL A 341 14.61 4.00 -4.32
N ALA A 342 13.84 4.76 -3.54
CA ALA A 342 13.50 4.41 -2.16
C ALA A 342 12.18 5.08 -1.74
N MET A 343 11.43 4.43 -0.82
CA MET A 343 10.17 4.94 -0.33
C MET A 343 9.90 4.48 1.11
N VAL A 344 9.58 5.43 1.98
CA VAL A 344 9.10 5.21 3.35
C VAL A 344 7.75 5.89 3.49
N GLY A 345 6.72 5.15 3.89
CA GLY A 345 5.35 5.66 4.04
C GLY A 345 4.88 5.74 5.50
N GLY A 346 5.76 5.50 6.47
CA GLY A 346 5.43 5.54 7.90
C GLY A 346 6.59 4.99 8.74
N THR A 347 6.45 5.08 10.06
CA THR A 347 7.48 4.64 11.03
C THR A 347 7.62 3.12 11.12
N ASN A 348 6.56 2.37 10.84
CA ASN A 348 6.56 0.91 10.92
C ASN A 348 5.55 0.32 9.94
N TYR A 349 6.03 -0.29 8.87
CA TYR A 349 5.19 -0.89 7.83
C TYR A 349 4.28 -2.01 8.37
N ARG A 350 4.77 -2.85 9.28
CA ARG A 350 3.98 -3.97 9.83
C ARG A 350 2.78 -3.51 10.66
N ARG A 351 2.92 -2.38 11.38
CA ARG A 351 1.85 -1.80 12.20
C ARG A 351 0.89 -0.95 11.39
N THR A 352 1.40 -0.20 10.44
CA THR A 352 0.62 0.73 9.62
C THR A 352 1.04 0.65 8.16
N PRO A 353 0.42 -0.23 7.36
CA PRO A 353 0.73 -0.36 5.93
C PRO A 353 0.26 0.84 5.10
N PHE A 354 -0.52 1.76 5.67
CA PHE A 354 -0.95 2.98 5.00
C PHE A 354 0.27 3.80 4.55
N ASN A 355 0.40 3.94 3.23
CA ASN A 355 1.55 4.60 2.61
C ASN A 355 1.34 6.11 2.48
N ARG A 356 1.82 6.88 3.44
CA ARG A 356 1.64 8.33 3.49
C ARG A 356 2.35 9.08 2.36
N ALA A 357 3.34 8.46 1.74
CA ALA A 357 4.04 9.07 0.62
C ALA A 357 3.16 9.20 -0.63
N VAL A 358 2.16 8.31 -0.80
CA VAL A 358 1.35 8.21 -2.02
C VAL A 358 -0.16 8.27 -1.78
N GLN A 359 -0.62 7.95 -0.56
CA GLN A 359 -2.05 7.88 -0.24
C GLN A 359 -2.53 9.07 0.60
N ALA A 360 -1.66 9.64 1.44
CA ALA A 360 -2.01 10.83 2.21
C ALA A 360 -1.90 12.08 1.35
N ARG A 361 -3.01 12.80 1.26
CA ARG A 361 -3.00 14.18 0.76
C ARG A 361 -2.78 15.10 1.95
N ARG A 362 -1.76 15.94 1.85
CA ARG A 362 -1.36 16.87 2.91
C ARG A 362 -1.07 18.23 2.32
N GLN A 363 -1.26 19.26 3.12
CA GLN A 363 -0.91 20.62 2.72
C GLN A 363 0.60 20.72 2.60
N PRO A 364 1.16 21.06 1.43
CA PRO A 364 2.60 21.21 1.24
C PRO A 364 3.15 22.49 1.92
N GLY A 365 2.26 23.37 2.38
CA GLY A 365 2.67 24.65 2.94
C GLY A 365 3.58 25.40 1.98
N SER A 366 4.59 26.08 2.49
CA SER A 366 5.51 26.88 1.68
C SER A 366 6.32 26.11 0.62
N ALA A 367 6.30 24.76 0.61
CA ALA A 367 6.90 24.01 -0.49
C ALA A 367 6.11 24.19 -1.81
N PHE A 368 4.83 24.59 -1.73
CA PHE A 368 4.00 24.97 -2.88
C PHE A 368 4.46 26.23 -3.60
N LYS A 369 5.23 27.10 -2.93
CA LYS A 369 5.74 28.36 -3.53
C LYS A 369 6.56 28.12 -4.81
N LEU A 370 7.09 26.92 -5.02
CA LEU A 370 7.70 26.53 -6.30
C LEU A 370 6.80 26.90 -7.49
N PHE A 371 5.52 26.58 -7.44
CA PHE A 371 4.57 26.81 -8.53
C PHE A 371 4.21 28.29 -8.68
N VAL A 372 4.08 29.00 -7.56
CA VAL A 372 3.80 30.43 -7.53
C VAL A 372 4.93 31.22 -8.20
N TYR A 373 6.16 30.90 -7.84
CA TYR A 373 7.33 31.55 -8.39
C TYR A 373 7.61 31.14 -9.85
N LEU A 374 7.35 29.86 -10.21
CA LEU A 374 7.42 29.45 -11.62
C LEU A 374 6.44 30.23 -12.51
N ALA A 375 5.21 30.46 -12.02
CA ALA A 375 4.24 31.26 -12.75
C ALA A 375 4.72 32.71 -12.97
N ALA A 376 5.34 33.32 -11.96
CA ALA A 376 5.93 34.66 -12.09
C ALA A 376 7.13 34.70 -13.05
N LEU A 377 8.03 33.71 -12.98
CA LEU A 377 9.19 33.62 -13.88
C LEU A 377 8.77 33.47 -15.35
N ARG A 378 7.71 32.71 -15.62
CA ARG A 378 7.11 32.60 -16.95
C ARG A 378 6.49 33.89 -17.46
N ASP A 379 6.07 34.76 -16.54
CA ASP A 379 5.53 36.09 -16.86
C ASP A 379 6.63 37.18 -16.89
N GLY A 380 7.92 36.79 -16.85
CA GLY A 380 9.06 37.68 -17.05
C GLY A 380 9.70 38.21 -15.77
N ALA A 381 9.32 37.69 -14.59
CA ALA A 381 10.02 38.02 -13.35
C ALA A 381 11.44 37.43 -13.34
N ASN A 382 12.35 38.04 -12.55
CA ASN A 382 13.70 37.51 -12.34
C ASN A 382 14.06 37.50 -10.83
N PRO A 383 15.02 36.70 -10.38
CA PRO A 383 15.38 36.56 -8.98
C PRO A 383 15.83 37.86 -8.26
N ASP A 384 16.37 38.80 -9.00
CA ASP A 384 16.91 40.07 -8.43
C ASP A 384 15.86 41.21 -8.38
N MET A 385 14.67 40.95 -8.97
CA MET A 385 13.59 41.91 -8.94
C MET A 385 13.11 42.17 -7.51
N MET A 386 13.03 43.45 -7.15
CA MET A 386 12.47 43.88 -5.88
C MET A 386 10.94 43.77 -5.87
N VAL A 387 10.41 43.25 -4.77
CA VAL A 387 8.96 43.14 -4.54
C VAL A 387 8.60 43.77 -3.21
N VAL A 388 7.54 44.55 -3.22
CA VAL A 388 7.01 45.25 -2.04
C VAL A 388 6.55 44.27 -0.99
N GLY A 389 7.11 44.39 0.22
CA GLY A 389 6.80 43.51 1.36
C GLY A 389 5.66 44.03 2.25
N ALA A 390 5.06 45.20 1.93
CA ALA A 390 3.96 45.77 2.72
C ALA A 390 2.77 44.79 2.80
N PRO A 391 2.00 44.79 3.91
CA PRO A 391 0.80 43.97 4.06
C PRO A 391 -0.16 44.11 2.87
N ILE A 392 -0.86 43.02 2.54
CA ILE A 392 -1.83 42.96 1.44
C ILE A 392 -3.06 42.20 1.91
N THR A 393 -4.24 42.60 1.43
CA THR A 393 -5.49 41.88 1.62
C THR A 393 -6.05 41.45 0.26
N ILE A 394 -6.36 40.16 0.11
CA ILE A 394 -6.87 39.57 -1.11
C ILE A 394 -8.19 38.86 -0.79
N GLY A 395 -9.31 39.35 -1.31
CA GLY A 395 -10.63 38.73 -1.04
C GLY A 395 -10.97 38.62 0.45
N GLY A 396 -10.53 39.58 1.28
CA GLY A 396 -10.75 39.58 2.74
C GLY A 396 -9.69 38.79 3.54
N TRP A 397 -8.79 38.06 2.88
CA TRP A 397 -7.68 37.34 3.53
C TRP A 397 -6.40 38.20 3.57
N THR A 398 -5.79 38.27 4.74
CA THR A 398 -4.53 39.03 4.97
C THR A 398 -3.42 38.06 5.42
N PRO A 399 -2.46 37.72 4.55
CA PRO A 399 -1.33 36.84 4.90
C PRO A 399 -0.39 37.52 5.91
N SER A 400 0.17 36.72 6.82
CA SER A 400 1.21 37.14 7.75
C SER A 400 2.46 36.28 7.62
N ASN A 401 3.63 36.84 7.95
CA ASN A 401 4.86 36.07 8.05
C ASN A 401 5.00 35.43 9.43
N HIS A 402 5.65 34.25 9.51
CA HIS A 402 5.82 33.51 10.77
C HIS A 402 6.59 34.29 11.86
N GLU A 403 7.53 35.15 11.48
CA GLU A 403 8.38 35.86 12.41
C GLU A 403 7.94 37.33 12.68
N GLY A 404 6.71 37.67 12.35
CA GLY A 404 6.17 39.01 12.61
C GLY A 404 6.81 40.15 11.81
N GLY A 405 7.74 39.84 10.92
CA GLY A 405 8.42 40.83 10.07
C GLY A 405 7.54 41.17 8.85
N GLY A 406 6.72 42.19 8.97
CA GLY A 406 5.99 42.76 7.84
C GLY A 406 6.66 44.00 7.29
N GLY A 407 6.58 44.21 5.97
CA GLY A 407 6.80 45.51 5.37
C GLY A 407 8.17 45.81 4.73
N ARG A 408 9.12 44.89 4.77
CA ARG A 408 10.40 45.10 4.09
C ARG A 408 10.36 44.57 2.66
N ASP A 409 10.76 45.38 1.72
CA ASP A 409 10.94 45.01 0.34
C ASP A 409 12.13 44.03 0.22
N LEU A 410 11.96 42.99 -0.58
CA LEU A 410 12.95 41.93 -0.79
C LEU A 410 13.06 41.61 -2.27
N THR A 411 14.23 41.15 -2.68
CA THR A 411 14.33 40.52 -4.00
C THR A 411 13.50 39.21 -4.02
N LEU A 412 13.09 38.76 -5.19
CA LEU A 412 12.39 37.47 -5.32
C LEU A 412 13.22 36.33 -4.73
N ARG A 413 14.55 36.32 -4.95
CA ARG A 413 15.48 35.35 -4.35
C ARG A 413 15.40 35.38 -2.83
N GLN A 414 15.51 36.55 -2.21
CA GLN A 414 15.44 36.70 -0.75
C GLN A 414 14.07 36.28 -0.20
N ALA A 415 12.99 36.69 -0.87
CA ALA A 415 11.62 36.32 -0.48
C ALA A 415 11.38 34.81 -0.54
N PHE A 416 11.90 34.13 -1.56
CA PHE A 416 11.83 32.68 -1.68
C PHE A 416 12.68 31.98 -0.61
N ALA A 417 13.92 32.45 -0.40
CA ALA A 417 14.85 31.92 0.58
C ALA A 417 14.31 32.01 2.01
N GLN A 418 13.74 33.16 2.37
CA GLN A 418 13.11 33.42 3.67
C GLN A 418 11.69 32.91 3.77
N SER A 419 11.15 32.37 2.67
CA SER A 419 9.77 31.85 2.60
C SER A 419 8.70 32.90 2.94
N ASN A 420 8.88 34.15 2.50
CA ASN A 420 7.99 35.27 2.79
C ASN A 420 6.56 34.99 2.26
N ASN A 421 5.57 35.08 3.15
CA ASN A 421 4.17 34.77 2.83
C ASN A 421 3.47 35.94 2.11
N ILE A 422 3.75 37.17 2.54
CA ILE A 422 3.12 38.38 1.98
C ILE A 422 3.53 38.53 0.52
N ILE A 423 4.84 38.38 0.23
CA ILE A 423 5.35 38.48 -1.14
C ILE A 423 4.82 37.32 -2.00
N ALA A 424 4.74 36.09 -1.47
CA ALA A 424 4.15 34.97 -2.22
C ALA A 424 2.67 35.20 -2.58
N ALA A 425 1.89 35.75 -1.66
CA ALA A 425 0.48 36.10 -1.92
C ALA A 425 0.37 37.23 -2.96
N ARG A 426 1.25 38.22 -2.91
CA ARG A 426 1.30 39.29 -3.91
C ARG A 426 1.65 38.76 -5.29
N ILE A 427 2.63 37.87 -5.41
CA ILE A 427 2.98 37.19 -6.65
C ILE A 427 1.78 36.39 -7.18
N TYR A 428 1.11 35.62 -6.32
CA TYR A 428 -0.09 34.87 -6.70
C TYR A 428 -1.21 35.79 -7.23
N GLN A 429 -1.46 36.92 -6.55
CA GLN A 429 -2.44 37.88 -6.99
C GLN A 429 -2.11 38.45 -8.39
N THR A 430 -0.81 38.68 -8.65
CA THR A 430 -0.36 39.24 -9.93
C THR A 430 -0.38 38.20 -11.06
N ALA A 431 0.16 37.01 -10.83
CA ALA A 431 0.21 35.95 -11.84
C ALA A 431 -1.16 35.32 -12.12
N GLY A 432 -2.03 35.32 -11.10
CA GLY A 432 -3.36 34.71 -11.14
C GLY A 432 -3.35 33.21 -10.84
N GLY A 433 -4.41 32.75 -10.15
CA GLY A 433 -4.59 31.33 -9.78
C GLY A 433 -4.49 30.36 -10.95
N PRO A 434 -5.12 30.63 -12.12
CA PRO A 434 -5.00 29.76 -13.29
C PRO A 434 -3.56 29.55 -13.79
N ALA A 435 -2.68 30.55 -13.69
CA ALA A 435 -1.28 30.40 -14.08
C ALA A 435 -0.51 29.53 -13.08
N VAL A 436 -0.77 29.70 -11.79
CA VAL A 436 -0.17 28.89 -10.72
C VAL A 436 -0.63 27.44 -10.82
N ALA A 437 -1.93 27.19 -11.04
CA ALA A 437 -2.46 25.86 -11.25
C ALA A 437 -1.88 25.17 -12.50
N ARG A 438 -1.69 25.91 -13.59
CA ARG A 438 -0.97 25.40 -14.79
C ARG A 438 0.46 25.05 -14.47
N ALA A 439 1.20 25.90 -13.74
CA ALA A 439 2.57 25.63 -13.33
C ALA A 439 2.66 24.32 -12.51
N ALA A 440 1.73 24.07 -11.61
CA ALA A 440 1.66 22.83 -10.83
C ALA A 440 1.38 21.60 -11.72
N ARG A 441 0.38 21.69 -12.62
CA ARG A 441 0.04 20.62 -13.57
C ARG A 441 1.19 20.32 -14.54
N ASP A 442 1.85 21.33 -15.04
CA ASP A 442 3.01 21.17 -15.95
C ASP A 442 4.16 20.43 -15.27
N LEU A 443 4.40 20.64 -13.98
CA LEU A 443 5.41 19.92 -13.21
C LEU A 443 4.95 18.53 -12.73
N GLY A 444 3.70 18.13 -13.03
CA GLY A 444 3.20 16.76 -12.76
C GLY A 444 2.29 16.61 -11.55
N VAL A 445 1.80 17.70 -10.95
CA VAL A 445 0.78 17.62 -9.89
C VAL A 445 -0.57 17.29 -10.51
N THR A 446 -1.19 16.20 -10.07
CA THR A 446 -2.51 15.74 -10.52
C THR A 446 -3.61 16.04 -9.52
N SER A 447 -3.25 16.32 -8.27
CA SER A 447 -4.18 16.75 -7.22
C SER A 447 -4.87 18.07 -7.63
N PRO A 448 -6.16 18.24 -7.32
CA PRO A 448 -6.90 19.46 -7.65
C PRO A 448 -6.29 20.71 -6.98
N ILE A 449 -6.06 21.76 -7.76
CA ILE A 449 -5.56 23.04 -7.28
C ILE A 449 -6.66 24.09 -7.51
N PRO A 450 -7.24 24.70 -6.45
CA PRO A 450 -8.19 25.80 -6.58
C PRO A 450 -7.55 27.00 -7.29
N GLU A 451 -8.27 27.57 -8.26
CA GLU A 451 -7.76 28.69 -9.07
C GLU A 451 -8.23 30.07 -8.56
N ASP A 452 -9.23 30.07 -7.68
CA ASP A 452 -9.89 31.26 -7.11
C ASP A 452 -9.57 31.50 -5.63
N ASP A 453 -8.79 30.62 -4.99
CA ASP A 453 -8.41 30.72 -3.58
C ASP A 453 -6.97 31.24 -3.43
N ALA A 454 -6.84 32.49 -2.94
CA ALA A 454 -5.53 33.11 -2.75
C ALA A 454 -4.66 32.40 -1.68
N THR A 455 -5.26 31.64 -0.76
CA THR A 455 -4.51 30.89 0.27
C THR A 455 -3.65 29.79 -0.32
N VAL A 456 -3.95 29.35 -1.54
CA VAL A 456 -3.12 28.41 -2.33
C VAL A 456 -1.68 28.91 -2.51
N ALA A 457 -1.47 30.24 -2.50
CA ALA A 457 -0.11 30.81 -2.50
C ALA A 457 0.77 30.32 -1.36
N LEU A 458 0.15 29.91 -0.24
CA LEU A 458 0.85 29.40 0.94
C LEU A 458 0.78 27.85 1.05
N GLY A 459 0.18 27.19 0.04
CA GLY A 459 0.13 25.74 -0.04
C GLY A 459 -0.98 25.11 0.80
N THR A 460 -2.16 25.68 0.80
CA THR A 460 -3.38 25.09 1.38
C THR A 460 -3.96 23.98 0.52
N ALA A 461 -3.68 23.97 -0.79
CA ALA A 461 -4.07 22.89 -1.69
C ALA A 461 -3.30 21.60 -1.37
N GLU A 462 -4.04 20.55 -1.04
CA GLU A 462 -3.44 19.27 -0.62
C GLU A 462 -2.86 18.49 -1.82
N THR A 463 -1.66 17.95 -1.63
CA THR A 463 -0.96 17.11 -2.59
C THR A 463 -0.37 15.88 -1.90
N THR A 464 0.03 14.87 -2.67
CA THR A 464 0.84 13.77 -2.12
C THR A 464 2.32 14.15 -2.10
N LEU A 465 3.08 13.55 -1.20
CA LEU A 465 4.54 13.75 -1.17
C LEU A 465 5.21 13.29 -2.47
N LEU A 466 4.68 12.22 -3.10
CA LEU A 466 5.17 11.71 -4.37
C LEU A 466 5.00 12.74 -5.51
N GLU A 467 3.82 13.36 -5.63
CA GLU A 467 3.57 14.41 -6.63
C GLU A 467 4.48 15.63 -6.41
N LEU A 468 4.58 16.07 -5.16
CA LEU A 468 5.45 17.19 -4.83
C LEU A 468 6.92 16.89 -5.15
N THR A 469 7.41 15.68 -4.79
CA THR A 469 8.79 15.27 -5.11
C THR A 469 9.02 15.19 -6.62
N SER A 470 8.02 14.72 -7.39
CA SER A 470 8.08 14.68 -8.86
C SER A 470 8.18 16.06 -9.48
N ALA A 471 7.48 17.05 -8.92
CA ALA A 471 7.58 18.44 -9.38
C ALA A 471 8.98 19.03 -9.16
N TYR A 472 9.64 18.70 -8.06
CA TYR A 472 11.03 19.07 -7.82
C TYR A 472 12.00 18.29 -8.73
N ALA A 473 11.69 17.05 -9.09
CA ALA A 473 12.44 16.28 -10.05
C ALA A 473 12.36 16.89 -11.45
N ALA A 474 11.24 17.53 -11.82
CA ALA A 474 11.14 18.27 -13.07
C ALA A 474 12.09 19.47 -13.13
N VAL A 475 12.29 20.18 -12.02
CA VAL A 475 13.29 21.26 -11.94
C VAL A 475 14.70 20.67 -12.03
N ALA A 476 14.97 19.58 -11.30
CA ALA A 476 16.29 18.92 -11.33
C ALA A 476 16.66 18.43 -12.73
N SER A 477 15.72 17.78 -13.43
CA SER A 477 15.93 17.26 -14.80
C SER A 477 15.91 18.32 -15.88
N GLY A 478 15.19 19.43 -15.65
CA GLY A 478 14.86 20.41 -16.69
C GLY A 478 13.83 19.93 -17.71
N ARG A 479 13.01 18.93 -17.35
CA ARG A 479 11.96 18.35 -18.21
C ARG A 479 10.66 18.20 -17.44
N MET A 480 9.52 18.37 -18.09
CA MET A 480 8.21 18.36 -17.45
C MET A 480 7.11 17.74 -18.33
N PRO A 481 6.14 17.02 -17.73
CA PRO A 481 6.14 16.55 -16.35
C PRO A 481 7.12 15.40 -16.11
N VAL A 482 7.51 15.20 -14.85
CA VAL A 482 8.18 13.97 -14.43
C VAL A 482 7.13 13.02 -13.83
N THR A 483 6.99 11.86 -14.47
CA THR A 483 6.07 10.81 -14.01
C THR A 483 6.84 9.79 -13.18
N PRO A 484 6.46 9.57 -11.89
CA PRO A 484 7.13 8.60 -11.05
C PRO A 484 6.87 7.16 -11.52
N TYR A 485 7.90 6.32 -11.50
CA TYR A 485 7.79 4.91 -11.85
C TYR A 485 8.69 4.02 -10.97
N GLY A 486 8.25 2.75 -10.78
CA GLY A 486 8.91 1.76 -9.93
C GLY A 486 9.40 0.52 -10.66
N ARG A 487 9.21 0.45 -12.00
CA ARG A 487 9.69 -0.64 -12.85
C ARG A 487 10.56 -0.09 -13.97
N PRO A 488 11.56 -0.86 -14.45
CA PRO A 488 12.28 -0.49 -15.68
C PRO A 488 11.28 -0.20 -16.79
N ARG A 489 11.37 0.98 -17.37
CA ARG A 489 10.38 1.48 -18.33
C ARG A 489 11.08 1.76 -19.66
N ALA A 490 10.48 1.26 -20.74
CA ALA A 490 10.85 1.62 -22.10
C ALA A 490 10.19 2.93 -22.59
N VAL A 491 9.47 3.64 -21.71
CA VAL A 491 8.76 4.87 -22.07
C VAL A 491 9.71 6.05 -21.92
N PRO A 492 9.85 6.90 -22.93
CA PRO A 492 10.69 8.08 -22.84
C PRO A 492 10.24 9.00 -21.69
N ILE A 493 11.21 9.62 -21.04
CA ILE A 493 11.00 10.78 -20.19
C ILE A 493 10.29 11.83 -21.05
N SER A 494 9.42 12.65 -20.46
CA SER A 494 8.79 13.75 -21.20
C SER A 494 9.83 14.57 -21.94
N ASP A 495 9.62 14.80 -23.25
CA ASP A 495 10.52 15.58 -24.07
C ASP A 495 10.30 17.10 -23.93
N LYS A 496 9.22 17.51 -23.21
CA LYS A 496 8.92 18.91 -23.01
C LYS A 496 9.94 19.53 -22.05
N PRO A 497 10.79 20.47 -22.51
CA PRO A 497 11.74 21.13 -21.63
C PRO A 497 11.02 22.08 -20.67
N LEU A 498 11.52 22.19 -19.45
CA LEU A 498 11.26 23.33 -18.59
C LEU A 498 12.07 24.52 -19.14
N GLU A 499 11.47 25.66 -19.22
CA GLU A 499 12.09 26.87 -19.79
C GLU A 499 13.45 27.13 -19.12
N PRO A 500 14.57 27.24 -19.88
CA PRO A 500 15.92 27.30 -19.32
C PRO A 500 16.10 28.39 -18.27
N PHE A 501 15.66 29.60 -18.57
CA PHE A 501 15.71 30.72 -17.63
C PHE A 501 14.93 30.45 -16.35
N ALA A 502 13.69 29.95 -16.45
CA ALA A 502 12.86 29.63 -15.27
C ALA A 502 13.52 28.54 -14.41
N ARG A 503 14.11 27.52 -15.04
CA ARG A 503 14.85 26.47 -14.34
C ARG A 503 16.05 27.01 -13.58
N GLU A 504 16.90 27.81 -14.24
CA GLU A 504 18.09 28.39 -13.64
C GLU A 504 17.73 29.33 -12.48
N ALA A 505 16.71 30.16 -12.65
CA ALA A 505 16.18 31.05 -11.62
C ALA A 505 15.63 30.28 -10.41
N LEU A 506 14.89 29.19 -10.64
CA LEU A 506 14.41 28.33 -9.56
C LEU A 506 15.57 27.65 -8.82
N MET A 507 16.58 27.14 -9.54
CA MET A 507 17.75 26.53 -8.91
C MET A 507 18.53 27.55 -8.09
N ASP A 508 18.74 28.76 -8.57
CA ASP A 508 19.37 29.85 -7.83
C ASP A 508 18.62 30.16 -6.53
N MET A 509 17.30 30.36 -6.61
CA MET A 509 16.46 30.62 -5.43
C MET A 509 16.40 29.45 -4.46
N MET A 510 16.34 28.20 -4.94
CA MET A 510 16.38 27.01 -4.09
C MET A 510 17.75 26.81 -3.42
N GLY A 511 18.84 27.16 -4.09
CA GLY A 511 20.17 27.20 -3.49
C GLY A 511 20.23 28.18 -2.33
N ALA A 512 19.69 29.39 -2.51
CA ALA A 512 19.61 30.41 -1.46
C ALA A 512 18.79 29.93 -0.23
N VAL A 513 17.74 29.12 -0.42
CA VAL A 513 17.00 28.49 0.72
C VAL A 513 17.93 27.67 1.61
N VAL A 514 18.83 26.89 1.01
CA VAL A 514 19.74 26.00 1.74
C VAL A 514 20.93 26.76 2.30
N GLU A 515 21.49 27.73 1.55
CA GLU A 515 22.69 28.43 1.96
C GLU A 515 22.42 29.51 3.03
N GLU A 516 21.37 30.29 2.88
CA GLU A 516 21.12 31.45 3.74
C GLU A 516 19.69 31.53 4.30
N GLY A 517 18.78 30.72 3.73
CA GLY A 517 17.35 30.76 4.02
C GLY A 517 16.89 29.79 5.11
N THR A 518 15.62 29.40 5.01
CA THR A 518 14.91 28.52 5.97
C THR A 518 15.40 27.08 5.96
N GLY A 519 16.15 26.65 4.94
CA GLY A 519 16.62 25.27 4.74
C GLY A 519 18.06 25.00 5.20
N ARG A 520 18.68 25.85 6.01
CA ARG A 520 20.09 25.69 6.40
C ARG A 520 20.47 24.36 7.03
N ALA A 521 19.53 23.69 7.68
CA ALA A 521 19.77 22.35 8.24
C ALA A 521 20.00 21.27 7.17
N ALA A 522 19.68 21.55 5.91
CA ALA A 522 19.92 20.67 4.77
C ALA A 522 21.29 20.90 4.09
N ARG A 523 22.14 21.81 4.59
CA ARG A 523 23.46 22.07 3.99
C ARG A 523 24.32 20.81 3.91
N LEU A 524 25.02 20.68 2.79
CA LEU A 524 25.98 19.61 2.49
C LEU A 524 27.34 20.22 2.16
N GLY A 525 28.38 19.40 2.09
CA GLY A 525 29.70 19.79 1.56
C GLY A 525 29.73 20.03 0.04
N GLN A 526 28.56 20.13 -0.57
CA GLN A 526 28.35 20.44 -1.99
C GLN A 526 27.03 21.20 -2.15
N ARG A 527 26.73 21.70 -3.35
CA ARG A 527 25.48 22.40 -3.60
C ARG A 527 24.27 21.52 -3.37
N ALA A 528 23.28 22.12 -2.78
CA ALA A 528 21.99 21.53 -2.52
C ALA A 528 20.89 22.56 -2.83
N TYR A 529 19.79 22.07 -3.34
CA TYR A 529 18.66 22.86 -3.79
C TYR A 529 17.40 22.34 -3.08
N GLY A 530 16.59 23.24 -2.53
CA GLY A 530 15.40 22.74 -1.85
C GLY A 530 14.46 23.83 -1.36
N LYS A 531 13.35 23.39 -0.75
CA LYS A 531 12.36 24.27 -0.15
C LYS A 531 11.74 23.63 1.09
N THR A 532 11.57 24.41 2.13
CA THR A 532 10.85 24.05 3.34
C THR A 532 9.35 24.25 3.17
N GLY A 533 8.56 23.37 3.76
CA GLY A 533 7.13 23.49 3.92
C GLY A 533 6.78 23.37 5.42
N THR A 534 5.92 24.25 5.91
CA THR A 534 5.35 24.16 7.26
C THR A 534 3.92 24.69 7.16
N THR A 535 2.96 23.92 7.67
CA THR A 535 1.56 24.33 7.72
C THR A 535 1.25 25.08 9.01
N GLN A 536 0.09 25.72 9.06
CA GLN A 536 -0.43 26.34 10.28
C GLN A 536 -0.48 25.32 11.42
N ASP A 537 -0.28 25.77 12.62
CA ASP A 537 -0.27 24.96 13.85
C ASP A 537 0.74 23.81 13.83
N TYR A 538 1.74 23.85 12.93
CA TYR A 538 2.79 22.83 12.83
C TYR A 538 2.26 21.41 12.63
N ARG A 539 1.16 21.22 11.86
CA ARG A 539 0.54 19.91 11.62
C ARG A 539 1.34 19.08 10.64
N ASP A 540 1.85 19.73 9.58
CA ASP A 540 2.68 19.12 8.54
C ASP A 540 3.97 19.89 8.38
N ALA A 541 5.09 19.20 8.38
CA ALA A 541 6.41 19.75 8.13
C ALA A 541 7.07 18.99 6.98
N LEU A 542 7.57 19.72 5.97
CA LEU A 542 8.14 19.14 4.76
C LEU A 542 9.49 19.79 4.42
N PHE A 543 10.34 18.99 3.81
CA PHE A 543 11.47 19.47 3.04
C PHE A 543 11.57 18.68 1.73
N VAL A 544 11.63 19.38 0.61
CA VAL A 544 11.83 18.76 -0.70
C VAL A 544 13.01 19.41 -1.38
N GLY A 545 13.92 18.61 -1.90
CA GLY A 545 15.12 19.13 -2.53
C GLY A 545 15.94 18.07 -3.23
N PHE A 546 17.03 18.50 -3.85
CA PHE A 546 17.93 17.64 -4.61
C PHE A 546 19.38 18.09 -4.54
N THR A 547 20.27 17.14 -4.78
CA THR A 547 21.69 17.38 -5.09
C THR A 547 22.18 16.26 -6.01
N GLY A 548 23.07 16.60 -6.94
CA GLY A 548 23.55 15.65 -7.94
C GLY A 548 22.40 15.00 -8.73
N ASP A 549 22.28 13.69 -8.63
CA ASP A 549 21.30 12.89 -9.33
C ASP A 549 20.19 12.30 -8.45
N LEU A 550 19.98 12.87 -7.26
CA LEU A 550 18.93 12.40 -6.33
C LEU A 550 18.03 13.55 -5.86
N VAL A 551 16.73 13.32 -5.95
CA VAL A 551 15.66 14.19 -5.45
C VAL A 551 14.99 13.48 -4.28
N VAL A 552 14.87 14.17 -3.14
CA VAL A 552 14.25 13.59 -1.95
C VAL A 552 13.19 14.53 -1.39
N GLY A 553 12.00 13.99 -1.15
CA GLY A 553 10.94 14.65 -0.40
C GLY A 553 10.79 13.97 0.96
N VAL A 554 10.69 14.78 2.02
CA VAL A 554 10.46 14.33 3.40
C VAL A 554 9.24 15.02 3.97
N TRP A 555 8.33 14.28 4.56
CA TRP A 555 7.20 14.76 5.35
C TRP A 555 7.27 14.19 6.76
N VAL A 556 6.92 15.02 7.76
CA VAL A 556 6.81 14.64 9.18
C VAL A 556 5.51 15.24 9.73
N GLY A 557 4.74 14.45 10.48
CA GLY A 557 3.47 14.88 11.06
C GLY A 557 2.74 13.77 11.82
N ASN A 558 1.43 13.91 11.99
CA ASN A 558 0.55 12.97 12.68
C ASN A 558 -0.61 12.52 11.78
N ASP A 559 -1.11 11.30 11.99
CA ASP A 559 -2.21 10.74 11.19
C ASP A 559 -3.55 11.44 11.45
N ASP A 560 -3.77 11.84 12.68
CA ASP A 560 -4.98 12.50 13.17
C ASP A 560 -4.97 14.04 12.95
N HIS A 561 -4.00 14.56 12.21
CA HIS A 561 -3.77 15.98 11.99
C HIS A 561 -3.52 16.79 13.28
N SER A 562 -3.21 16.13 14.41
CA SER A 562 -2.82 16.83 15.62
C SER A 562 -1.50 17.61 15.38
N PRO A 563 -1.34 18.78 16.01
CA PRO A 563 -0.10 19.56 15.91
C PRO A 563 1.11 18.79 16.43
N THR A 564 2.22 18.95 15.74
CA THR A 564 3.53 18.59 16.30
C THR A 564 4.00 19.66 17.30
N ASN A 565 5.04 19.37 18.06
CA ASN A 565 5.61 20.36 18.95
C ASN A 565 6.60 21.26 18.18
N HIS A 566 6.08 22.25 17.47
CA HIS A 566 6.83 23.24 16.69
C HIS A 566 7.81 22.64 15.67
N VAL A 567 7.48 21.50 15.06
CA VAL A 567 8.29 20.93 13.98
C VAL A 567 8.09 21.75 12.71
N MET A 568 9.17 22.37 12.25
CA MET A 568 9.22 23.13 11.00
C MET A 568 9.96 22.35 9.91
N GLY A 569 9.65 22.63 8.64
CA GLY A 569 10.30 22.01 7.50
C GLY A 569 11.81 22.21 7.45
N GLY A 570 12.31 23.35 7.96
CA GLY A 570 13.74 23.63 8.11
C GLY A 570 14.42 22.91 9.30
N GLY A 571 13.66 22.18 10.11
CA GLY A 571 14.16 21.41 11.25
C GLY A 571 14.32 19.93 10.94
N LEU A 572 13.44 19.11 11.54
CA LEU A 572 13.51 17.64 11.44
C LEU A 572 13.46 17.11 9.99
N PRO A 573 12.55 17.55 9.10
CA PRO A 573 12.55 17.09 7.71
C PRO A 573 13.84 17.43 6.96
N ALA A 574 14.38 18.63 7.14
CA ALA A 574 15.63 19.05 6.51
C ALA A 574 16.84 18.24 7.00
N ARG A 575 16.89 17.86 8.29
CA ARG A 575 17.94 16.99 8.83
C ARG A 575 17.84 15.57 8.27
N ILE A 576 16.62 14.98 8.20
CA ILE A 576 16.42 13.67 7.58
C ILE A 576 16.90 13.71 6.13
N TRP A 577 16.52 14.73 5.38
CA TRP A 577 16.96 14.94 4.00
C TRP A 577 18.51 15.01 3.90
N ARG A 578 19.13 15.83 4.72
CA ARG A 578 20.61 15.98 4.76
C ARG A 578 21.29 14.63 5.03
N ASP A 579 20.81 13.88 6.00
CA ASP A 579 21.39 12.61 6.40
C ASP A 579 21.27 11.57 5.29
N VAL A 580 20.12 11.53 4.60
CA VAL A 580 19.92 10.67 3.41
C VAL A 580 20.93 11.03 2.32
N MET A 581 21.08 12.31 2.02
CA MET A 581 22.01 12.77 0.98
C MET A 581 23.48 12.54 1.38
N ALA A 582 23.86 12.86 2.61
CA ALA A 582 25.22 12.69 3.09
C ALA A 582 25.65 11.23 3.12
N ASP A 583 24.79 10.34 3.66
CA ASP A 583 25.06 8.91 3.69
C ASP A 583 25.05 8.31 2.28
N GLY A 584 24.15 8.80 1.40
CA GLY A 584 24.10 8.41 -0.01
C GLY A 584 25.36 8.81 -0.80
N LEU A 585 25.85 10.03 -0.60
CA LEU A 585 27.11 10.52 -1.18
C LEU A 585 28.31 9.70 -0.70
N LYS A 586 28.39 9.45 0.61
CA LYS A 586 29.44 8.63 1.21
C LYS A 586 29.45 7.20 0.67
N ALA A 587 28.28 6.65 0.43
CA ALA A 587 28.11 5.31 -0.14
C ALA A 587 28.29 5.22 -1.67
N GLY A 588 28.52 6.37 -2.34
CA GLY A 588 28.61 6.43 -3.82
C GLY A 588 27.28 6.14 -4.53
N LEU A 589 26.15 6.32 -3.84
CA LEU A 589 24.80 6.11 -4.37
C LEU A 589 24.16 7.40 -4.89
N VAL A 590 24.74 8.53 -4.58
CA VAL A 590 24.35 9.87 -5.05
C VAL A 590 25.55 10.47 -5.76
N ALA A 591 25.33 11.00 -6.96
CA ALA A 591 26.37 11.68 -7.71
C ALA A 591 26.74 13.02 -7.06
N ARG A 592 27.99 13.40 -7.16
CA ARG A 592 28.40 14.74 -6.77
C ARG A 592 27.85 15.77 -7.75
N ASP A 593 27.34 16.87 -7.22
CA ASP A 593 26.96 18.01 -8.04
C ASP A 593 28.23 18.66 -8.62
N ARG A 594 28.39 18.50 -9.94
CA ARG A 594 29.48 19.09 -10.73
C ARG A 594 29.00 20.23 -11.63
N ALA A 595 27.72 20.59 -11.52
CA ALA A 595 27.19 21.67 -12.33
C ALA A 595 27.94 22.98 -12.06
N PRO A 596 28.33 23.74 -13.11
CA PRO A 596 28.85 25.09 -12.92
C PRO A 596 27.83 25.92 -12.15
N VAL A 597 28.31 26.91 -11.39
CA VAL A 597 27.41 27.91 -10.76
C VAL A 597 26.55 28.47 -11.88
N PRO A 598 25.21 28.39 -11.79
CA PRO A 598 24.40 29.17 -12.71
C PRO A 598 24.79 30.63 -12.52
N ARG A 599 25.60 31.18 -13.41
CA ARG A 599 25.71 32.62 -13.55
C ARG A 599 24.48 32.95 -14.37
N LEU A 600 23.48 33.55 -13.72
CA LEU A 600 22.43 34.23 -14.47
C LEU A 600 23.16 35.13 -15.44
N SER A 601 23.13 34.82 -16.73
CA SER A 601 23.67 35.74 -17.73
C SER A 601 22.97 37.07 -17.50
N PRO A 602 23.70 38.18 -17.38
CA PRO A 602 23.04 39.48 -17.38
C PRO A 602 22.08 39.46 -18.55
N GLN A 603 20.83 39.86 -18.34
CA GLN A 603 19.98 40.13 -19.53
C GLN A 603 20.81 41.00 -20.44
N PRO A 604 20.82 40.71 -21.78
CA PRO A 604 21.50 41.58 -22.71
C PRO A 604 21.09 43.01 -22.34
N ASP A 605 22.09 43.83 -22.06
CA ASP A 605 21.89 45.23 -21.74
C ASP A 605 20.85 45.76 -22.72
N VAL A 606 19.72 46.19 -22.22
CA VAL A 606 18.83 47.01 -23.00
C VAL A 606 19.69 48.21 -23.30
N GLU A 607 20.17 48.28 -24.56
CA GLU A 607 20.95 49.41 -25.04
C GLU A 607 20.38 50.67 -24.41
N ASP A 608 21.25 51.48 -23.79
CA ASP A 608 20.94 52.80 -23.31
C ASP A 608 20.21 53.57 -24.38
N VAL A 609 18.91 53.40 -24.48
CA VAL A 609 18.05 54.33 -25.18
C VAL A 609 17.82 55.47 -24.23
N GLU A 610 18.61 56.52 -24.36
CA GLU A 610 18.29 57.85 -23.90
C GLU A 610 16.93 58.27 -24.46
N ALA A 611 15.87 57.78 -23.85
CA ALA A 611 14.52 58.34 -23.94
C ALA A 611 13.77 57.90 -22.71
N GLY A 612 13.31 58.86 -21.95
CA GLY A 612 12.57 58.65 -20.69
C GLY A 612 11.53 57.56 -20.78
N PRO A 613 11.23 56.89 -19.67
CA PRO A 613 10.46 55.64 -19.65
C PRO A 613 9.10 55.87 -20.30
N ARG A 614 8.93 55.36 -21.52
CA ARG A 614 7.57 55.17 -22.08
C ARG A 614 6.85 54.15 -21.20
N ARG A 615 5.95 54.62 -20.35
CA ARG A 615 5.15 53.88 -19.39
C ARG A 615 4.34 52.71 -20.05
N ASP A 616 4.27 52.68 -21.37
CA ASP A 616 3.40 51.76 -22.11
C ASP A 616 4.02 50.41 -22.45
N HIS A 617 5.30 50.17 -22.23
CA HIS A 617 6.00 48.92 -22.55
C HIS A 617 6.28 48.02 -21.35
N LEU A 618 5.88 48.42 -20.14
CA LEU A 618 6.00 47.57 -18.98
C LEU A 618 4.96 46.43 -19.06
N PRO A 619 5.36 45.16 -18.85
CA PRO A 619 4.41 44.04 -18.74
C PRO A 619 3.29 44.40 -17.74
N ARG A 620 2.05 43.97 -18.03
CA ARG A 620 0.87 44.29 -17.21
C ARG A 620 1.07 43.97 -15.72
N TRP A 621 1.81 42.91 -15.40
CA TRP A 621 2.13 42.52 -14.04
C TRP A 621 3.08 43.51 -13.36
N LEU A 622 4.08 44.04 -14.05
CA LEU A 622 5.03 44.97 -13.51
C LEU A 622 4.35 46.31 -13.15
N ARG A 623 3.44 46.77 -13.98
CA ARG A 623 2.60 47.95 -13.66
C ARG A 623 1.80 47.77 -12.38
N ARG A 624 1.18 46.61 -12.17
CA ARG A 624 0.43 46.29 -10.94
C ARG A 624 1.30 46.13 -9.70
N ILE A 625 2.53 45.61 -9.83
CA ILE A 625 3.49 45.54 -8.69
C ILE A 625 4.02 46.91 -8.31
N LEU A 626 4.23 47.78 -9.29
CA LEU A 626 4.78 49.14 -9.08
C LEU A 626 3.68 50.15 -8.73
N GLY A 627 2.40 49.74 -8.71
CA GLY A 627 1.29 50.64 -8.43
C GLY A 627 0.99 51.67 -9.53
N LEU A 628 1.37 51.36 -10.82
CA LEU A 628 1.24 52.21 -12.00
C LEU A 628 0.01 51.85 -12.83
#